data_3b9e7bdb54e3e622c37613a19595c165
#
_entry.id   3b9e7bdb54e3e622c37613a19595c165
#
_cell.length_a   1.000
_cell.length_b   1.000
_cell.length_c   1.000
_cell.angle_alpha   90.00
_cell.angle_beta   90.00
_cell.angle_gamma   90.00
#
_symmetry.space_group_name_H-M   'P 1'
#
loop_
_entity.id
_entity.type
_entity.pdbx_description
1 polymer ?
#
loop_
_entity_poly.entity_id
_entity_poly.type
_entity_poly.pdbx_seq_one_letter_code
_entity_poly.pdbx_strand_id
1 'polypeptide(L)'
;MCLIAAAGLPAGSSVAGASGSTVLRVLQMNLCNSGRAGCYTGRSVSEAAAVIRAEVPDLVTLNEICQDDVTALERALTDVQSGGTVVSAFKAAGDRPTRDVTVCNNGQPYGIGLLAHLRAPHPGQTVQSGIHPTQDVEDPEERAWLCVHVPGTLHACTTHLAATSAAVALAQCGHLLDTVVPAIRRSTGYAPTVLSGDFNLRRGGSPDVRSCVPPGYLRFDDGALQQIVATSDITICCSRSIGMHGATDHPGLLATLTVRPQTSRLDVTAPRATPAHGAPPLSR
;
A
#
# COMPACT_ATOMS: atom_id res chain seq x y z
N MET A 1 29.84 -23.28 64.09
CA MET A 1 28.86 -22.25 63.73
C MET A 1 29.06 -21.86 62.29
N CYS A 2 28.28 -22.43 61.39
CA CYS A 2 28.31 -22.06 59.94
C CYS A 2 27.08 -21.22 59.66
N LEU A 3 27.26 -19.99 59.21
CA LEU A 3 26.22 -19.09 58.70
C LEU A 3 26.02 -19.34 57.22
N ILE A 4 24.83 -19.75 56.83
CA ILE A 4 24.42 -19.90 55.44
C ILE A 4 23.77 -18.57 55.04
N ALA A 5 24.42 -17.88 54.09
CA ALA A 5 23.86 -16.68 53.42
C ALA A 5 22.97 -17.12 52.28
N ALA A 6 21.68 -16.80 52.31
CA ALA A 6 20.77 -16.98 51.19
C ALA A 6 20.93 -15.83 50.22
N ALA A 7 21.37 -16.14 49.00
CA ALA A 7 21.41 -15.19 47.90
C ALA A 7 20.03 -15.06 47.27
N GLY A 8 19.41 -13.89 47.39
CA GLY A 8 18.18 -13.55 46.68
C GLY A 8 18.45 -13.30 45.20
N LEU A 9 17.69 -13.97 44.33
CA LEU A 9 17.68 -13.73 42.88
C LEU A 9 16.98 -12.41 42.58
N PRO A 10 17.52 -11.55 41.74
CA PRO A 10 16.79 -10.35 41.31
C PRO A 10 15.64 -10.75 40.35
N ALA A 11 14.46 -10.29 40.65
CA ALA A 11 13.30 -10.38 39.75
C ALA A 11 13.61 -9.58 38.47
N GLY A 12 13.73 -10.28 37.35
CA GLY A 12 13.91 -9.68 36.04
C GLY A 12 12.69 -8.87 35.65
N SER A 13 12.79 -7.55 35.72
CA SER A 13 11.80 -6.65 35.11
C SER A 13 11.87 -6.80 33.61
N SER A 14 10.89 -7.51 33.02
CA SER A 14 10.64 -7.49 31.60
C SER A 14 10.20 -6.07 31.21
N VAL A 15 11.10 -5.29 30.64
CA VAL A 15 10.76 -4.03 29.98
C VAL A 15 9.94 -4.42 28.76
N ALA A 16 8.62 -4.30 28.82
CA ALA A 16 7.78 -4.32 27.65
C ALA A 16 8.20 -3.13 26.79
N GLY A 17 8.91 -3.42 25.69
CA GLY A 17 9.28 -2.43 24.70
C GLY A 17 8.02 -1.77 24.20
N ALA A 18 7.83 -0.48 24.45
CA ALA A 18 6.77 0.32 23.86
C ALA A 18 6.94 0.22 22.35
N SER A 19 6.03 -0.50 21.69
CA SER A 19 5.95 -0.56 20.23
C SER A 19 5.57 0.85 19.75
N GLY A 20 6.56 1.65 19.38
CA GLY A 20 6.36 3.02 18.90
C GLY A 20 5.60 3.03 17.57
N SER A 21 4.77 4.04 17.35
CA SER A 21 4.15 4.27 16.05
C SER A 21 5.22 4.48 14.97
N THR A 22 4.99 3.94 13.78
CA THR A 22 5.90 4.08 12.63
C THR A 22 5.38 5.17 11.70
N VAL A 23 6.22 6.12 11.36
CA VAL A 23 5.93 7.10 10.30
C VAL A 23 6.23 6.47 8.95
N LEU A 24 5.32 6.61 8.00
CA LEU A 24 5.40 6.11 6.63
C LEU A 24 5.12 7.27 5.67
N ARG A 25 6.04 7.57 4.78
CA ARG A 25 5.88 8.55 3.71
C ARG A 25 5.51 7.83 2.43
N VAL A 26 4.35 8.14 1.87
CA VAL A 26 3.81 7.53 0.66
C VAL A 26 3.80 8.54 -0.47
N LEU A 27 4.45 8.22 -1.58
CA LEU A 27 4.52 9.03 -2.79
C LEU A 27 3.83 8.30 -3.95
N GLN A 28 2.78 8.91 -4.50
CA GLN A 28 2.08 8.44 -5.70
C GLN A 28 2.45 9.31 -6.89
N MET A 29 2.78 8.72 -8.03
CA MET A 29 3.07 9.44 -9.28
C MET A 29 2.49 8.69 -10.49
N ASN A 30 1.85 9.44 -11.40
CA ASN A 30 1.58 9.02 -12.77
C ASN A 30 2.62 9.67 -13.67
N LEU A 31 3.38 8.89 -14.44
CA LEU A 31 4.57 9.37 -15.17
C LEU A 31 4.34 9.60 -16.65
N CYS A 32 3.19 9.20 -17.20
CA CYS A 32 2.92 9.31 -18.63
C CYS A 32 4.11 8.86 -19.51
N ASN A 33 4.73 7.71 -19.17
CA ASN A 33 6.02 7.33 -19.75
C ASN A 33 5.95 6.28 -20.88
N SER A 34 4.77 6.01 -21.44
CA SER A 34 4.61 5.03 -22.53
C SER A 34 5.38 5.42 -23.82
N GLY A 35 5.66 6.69 -24.02
CA GLY A 35 6.17 7.24 -25.27
C GLY A 35 5.10 7.38 -26.35
N ARG A 36 3.82 7.11 -26.06
CA ARG A 36 2.71 7.09 -27.02
C ARG A 36 1.67 8.18 -26.76
N ALA A 37 1.47 8.55 -25.51
CA ALA A 37 0.51 9.57 -25.12
C ALA A 37 1.07 10.99 -25.34
N GLY A 38 0.17 11.97 -25.55
CA GLY A 38 0.56 13.36 -25.80
C GLY A 38 1.23 14.07 -24.62
N CYS A 39 1.11 13.52 -23.41
CA CYS A 39 1.77 13.99 -22.19
C CYS A 39 3.22 13.50 -22.04
N TYR A 40 3.68 12.58 -22.91
CA TYR A 40 5.05 12.05 -22.86
C TYR A 40 6.07 13.13 -23.15
N THR A 41 7.04 13.31 -22.26
CA THR A 41 8.13 14.29 -22.43
C THR A 41 9.52 13.66 -22.49
N GLY A 42 9.64 12.37 -22.13
CA GLY A 42 10.93 11.68 -21.95
C GLY A 42 11.69 12.09 -20.70
N ARG A 43 11.10 12.94 -19.82
CA ARG A 43 11.75 13.48 -18.61
C ARG A 43 11.14 12.96 -17.31
N SER A 44 9.99 12.31 -17.36
CA SER A 44 9.20 11.96 -16.18
C SER A 44 9.94 11.02 -15.21
N VAL A 45 10.69 10.04 -15.72
CA VAL A 45 11.48 9.12 -14.88
C VAL A 45 12.62 9.84 -14.15
N SER A 46 13.33 10.74 -14.86
CA SER A 46 14.40 11.54 -14.23
C SER A 46 13.86 12.50 -13.19
N GLU A 47 12.71 13.10 -13.44
CA GLU A 47 12.00 13.97 -12.47
C GLU A 47 11.51 13.17 -11.28
N ALA A 48 10.87 12.01 -11.49
CA ALA A 48 10.46 11.12 -10.43
C ALA A 48 11.63 10.70 -9.52
N ALA A 49 12.79 10.39 -10.13
CA ALA A 49 14.00 10.09 -9.37
C ALA A 49 14.47 11.29 -8.52
N ALA A 50 14.38 12.51 -9.06
CA ALA A 50 14.70 13.73 -8.31
C ALA A 50 13.73 13.96 -7.14
N VAL A 51 12.44 13.77 -7.37
CA VAL A 51 11.40 13.84 -6.33
C VAL A 51 11.64 12.77 -5.25
N ILE A 52 11.92 11.53 -5.62
CA ILE A 52 12.25 10.46 -4.65
C ILE A 52 13.43 10.85 -3.78
N ARG A 53 14.50 11.42 -4.36
CA ARG A 53 15.68 11.85 -3.60
C ARG A 53 15.37 13.03 -2.67
N ALA A 54 14.54 13.95 -3.09
CA ALA A 54 14.17 15.11 -2.28
C ALA A 54 13.23 14.76 -1.13
N GLU A 55 12.26 13.87 -1.39
CA GLU A 55 11.20 13.55 -0.44
C GLU A 55 11.49 12.34 0.44
N VAL A 56 12.45 11.48 0.08
CA VAL A 56 12.84 10.28 0.82
C VAL A 56 11.59 9.48 1.28
N PRO A 57 10.74 9.02 0.36
CA PRO A 57 9.54 8.26 0.71
C PRO A 57 9.90 6.85 1.19
N ASP A 58 9.02 6.24 2.00
CA ASP A 58 9.13 4.83 2.37
C ASP A 58 8.38 3.92 1.37
N LEU A 59 7.33 4.45 0.73
CA LEU A 59 6.51 3.76 -0.26
C LEU A 59 6.33 4.66 -1.48
N VAL A 60 6.59 4.12 -2.67
CA VAL A 60 6.34 4.80 -3.95
C VAL A 60 5.42 3.93 -4.79
N THR A 61 4.36 4.52 -5.33
CA THR A 61 3.47 3.89 -6.29
C THR A 61 3.51 4.66 -7.61
N LEU A 62 3.53 3.93 -8.71
CA LEU A 62 3.82 4.42 -10.04
C LEU A 62 2.74 3.96 -11.00
N ASN A 63 2.23 4.89 -11.79
CA ASN A 63 1.34 4.60 -12.92
C ASN A 63 1.97 5.09 -14.22
N GLU A 64 1.58 4.47 -15.33
CA GLU A 64 2.04 4.79 -16.67
C GLU A 64 3.56 4.72 -16.82
N ILE A 65 4.14 3.60 -16.40
CA ILE A 65 5.58 3.38 -16.38
C ILE A 65 5.97 2.15 -17.22
N CYS A 66 7.15 2.19 -17.83
CA CYS A 66 7.77 1.03 -18.47
C CYS A 66 8.54 0.20 -17.44
N GLN A 67 8.65 -1.11 -17.65
CA GLN A 67 9.17 -2.04 -16.66
C GLN A 67 10.58 -1.69 -16.15
N ASP A 68 11.51 -1.36 -17.04
CA ASP A 68 12.90 -1.08 -16.64
C ASP A 68 13.06 0.23 -15.86
N ASP A 69 12.10 1.16 -16.02
CA ASP A 69 12.09 2.42 -15.27
C ASP A 69 11.86 2.19 -13.78
N VAL A 70 11.12 1.11 -13.42
CA VAL A 70 10.95 0.70 -12.01
C VAL A 70 12.30 0.44 -11.36
N THR A 71 13.21 -0.25 -12.08
CA THR A 71 14.58 -0.52 -11.59
C THR A 71 15.40 0.78 -11.43
N ALA A 72 15.23 1.76 -12.32
CA ALA A 72 15.90 3.04 -12.18
C ALA A 72 15.43 3.83 -10.95
N LEU A 73 14.10 3.79 -10.67
CA LEU A 73 13.51 4.46 -9.51
C LEU A 73 13.78 3.70 -8.21
N GLU A 74 13.89 2.37 -8.25
CA GLU A 74 14.34 1.55 -7.11
C GLU A 74 15.75 1.96 -6.67
N ARG A 75 16.68 2.16 -7.61
CA ARG A 75 18.02 2.69 -7.31
C ARG A 75 17.94 4.07 -6.66
N ALA A 76 17.13 4.97 -7.22
CA ALA A 76 16.97 6.32 -6.67
C ALA A 76 16.44 6.29 -5.22
N LEU A 77 15.54 5.35 -4.90
CA LEU A 77 15.02 5.15 -3.54
C LEU A 77 16.09 4.52 -2.64
N THR A 78 16.82 3.53 -3.12
CA THR A 78 17.90 2.86 -2.39
C THR A 78 19.01 3.85 -2.00
N ASP A 79 19.39 4.76 -2.91
CA ASP A 79 20.46 5.74 -2.70
C ASP A 79 20.19 6.71 -1.53
N VAL A 80 18.90 6.95 -1.20
CA VAL A 80 18.51 7.92 -0.16
C VAL A 80 18.05 7.29 1.13
N GLN A 81 17.83 5.98 1.16
CA GLN A 81 17.43 5.28 2.37
C GLN A 81 18.63 4.83 3.20
N SER A 82 18.56 5.02 4.50
CA SER A 82 19.60 4.60 5.44
C SER A 82 19.31 3.21 5.99
N GLY A 83 20.03 2.20 5.49
CA GLY A 83 19.84 0.80 5.91
C GLY A 83 18.57 0.18 5.33
N GLY A 84 18.30 -1.08 5.68
CA GLY A 84 17.14 -1.80 5.18
C GLY A 84 17.30 -2.32 3.75
N THR A 85 16.18 -2.59 3.10
CA THR A 85 16.10 -3.13 1.72
C THR A 85 14.95 -2.46 0.99
N VAL A 86 15.14 -2.10 -0.26
CA VAL A 86 14.05 -1.70 -1.15
C VAL A 86 13.53 -2.94 -1.88
N VAL A 87 12.23 -3.11 -1.86
CA VAL A 87 11.50 -4.13 -2.62
C VAL A 87 10.78 -3.43 -3.74
N SER A 88 10.94 -3.93 -4.95
CA SER A 88 10.23 -3.44 -6.13
C SER A 88 9.31 -4.51 -6.71
N ALA A 89 8.21 -4.07 -7.29
CA ALA A 89 7.29 -4.91 -8.02
C ALA A 89 6.71 -4.15 -9.22
N PHE A 90 6.39 -4.88 -10.27
CA PHE A 90 5.78 -4.37 -11.49
C PHE A 90 4.64 -5.28 -11.95
N LYS A 91 3.59 -4.69 -12.50
CA LYS A 91 2.52 -5.40 -13.19
C LYS A 91 2.22 -4.73 -14.52
N ALA A 92 2.40 -5.47 -15.60
CA ALA A 92 2.00 -5.01 -16.92
C ALA A 92 0.48 -4.88 -17.03
N ALA A 93 0.02 -3.83 -17.69
CA ALA A 93 -1.33 -3.71 -18.19
C ALA A 93 -1.53 -4.72 -19.34
N GLY A 94 -2.76 -5.23 -19.49
CA GLY A 94 -3.10 -6.08 -20.63
C GLY A 94 -3.39 -5.24 -21.88
N ASP A 95 -3.22 -5.85 -23.04
CA ASP A 95 -3.66 -5.33 -24.34
C ASP A 95 -4.78 -6.24 -24.88
N ARG A 96 -6.02 -5.77 -24.76
CA ARG A 96 -7.18 -6.55 -25.14
C ARG A 96 -7.20 -6.98 -26.61
N PRO A 97 -6.83 -6.14 -27.59
CA PRO A 97 -6.75 -6.52 -29.01
C PRO A 97 -5.81 -7.69 -29.29
N THR A 98 -4.63 -7.67 -28.69
CA THR A 98 -3.60 -8.68 -28.93
C THR A 98 -3.67 -9.86 -27.96
N ARG A 99 -4.37 -9.69 -26.82
CA ARG A 99 -4.40 -10.63 -25.67
C ARG A 99 -3.02 -10.84 -25.07
N ASP A 100 -2.17 -9.85 -25.16
CA ASP A 100 -0.82 -9.82 -24.63
C ASP A 100 -0.69 -8.65 -23.63
N VAL A 101 0.50 -8.21 -23.31
CA VAL A 101 0.74 -7.04 -22.47
C VAL A 101 0.83 -5.77 -23.32
N THR A 102 0.36 -4.67 -22.76
CA THR A 102 0.61 -3.34 -23.34
C THR A 102 2.11 -3.03 -23.29
N VAL A 103 2.65 -2.41 -24.35
CA VAL A 103 4.08 -2.10 -24.45
C VAL A 103 4.31 -0.61 -24.65
N CYS A 104 5.41 -0.10 -24.11
CA CYS A 104 5.96 1.22 -24.38
C CYS A 104 6.54 1.32 -25.81
N ASN A 105 6.81 2.53 -26.29
CA ASN A 105 7.47 2.74 -27.60
C ASN A 105 8.83 2.06 -27.72
N ASN A 106 9.52 1.84 -26.62
CA ASN A 106 10.81 1.12 -26.57
C ASN A 106 10.65 -0.40 -26.53
N GLY A 107 9.45 -0.93 -26.64
CA GLY A 107 9.13 -2.36 -26.64
C GLY A 107 9.04 -3.01 -25.24
N GLN A 108 9.29 -2.27 -24.17
CA GLN A 108 9.16 -2.80 -22.81
C GLN A 108 7.70 -2.91 -22.39
N PRO A 109 7.34 -3.86 -21.50
CA PRO A 109 6.02 -3.90 -20.88
C PRO A 109 5.69 -2.55 -20.20
N TYR A 110 4.46 -2.09 -20.40
CA TYR A 110 3.89 -0.88 -19.80
C TYR A 110 2.89 -1.26 -18.72
N GLY A 111 2.83 -0.46 -17.64
CA GLY A 111 1.87 -0.75 -16.57
C GLY A 111 2.06 0.09 -15.32
N ILE A 112 2.04 -0.60 -14.17
CA ILE A 112 2.11 -0.01 -12.84
C ILE A 112 3.26 -0.60 -12.03
N GLY A 113 3.85 0.22 -11.15
CA GLY A 113 4.99 -0.15 -10.30
C GLY A 113 4.78 0.20 -8.83
N LEU A 114 5.52 -0.48 -7.98
CA LEU A 114 5.53 -0.23 -6.54
C LEU A 114 6.95 -0.43 -6.00
N LEU A 115 7.42 0.51 -5.18
CA LEU A 115 8.67 0.43 -4.44
C LEU A 115 8.38 0.59 -2.96
N ALA A 116 8.93 -0.27 -2.11
CA ALA A 116 8.78 -0.18 -0.66
C ALA A 116 10.13 -0.33 0.03
N HIS A 117 10.48 0.64 0.87
CA HIS A 117 11.63 0.55 1.76
C HIS A 117 11.25 -0.20 3.03
N LEU A 118 11.92 -1.31 3.26
CA LEU A 118 11.77 -2.15 4.44
C LEU A 118 12.97 -1.94 5.37
N ARG A 119 12.73 -1.41 6.56
CA ARG A 119 13.79 -1.10 7.56
C ARG A 119 14.52 -2.32 8.08
N ALA A 120 13.93 -3.51 7.96
CA ALA A 120 14.53 -4.80 8.29
C ALA A 120 14.15 -5.83 7.22
N PRO A 121 14.95 -6.90 7.02
CA PRO A 121 14.55 -8.00 6.16
C PRO A 121 13.25 -8.64 6.66
N HIS A 122 12.29 -8.82 5.75
CA HIS A 122 11.01 -9.48 6.04
C HIS A 122 10.91 -10.77 5.22
N PRO A 123 11.38 -11.92 5.75
CA PRO A 123 11.17 -13.20 5.11
C PRO A 123 9.65 -13.45 5.02
N GLY A 124 9.17 -13.86 3.85
CA GLY A 124 7.75 -14.10 3.62
C GLY A 124 6.98 -12.94 3.01
N GLN A 125 7.64 -11.87 2.57
CA GLN A 125 7.01 -10.88 1.70
C GLN A 125 6.48 -11.55 0.43
N THR A 126 5.29 -11.16 -0.01
CA THR A 126 4.67 -11.70 -1.21
C THR A 126 4.16 -10.59 -2.12
N VAL A 127 4.15 -10.87 -3.43
CA VAL A 127 3.57 -9.99 -4.44
C VAL A 127 2.35 -10.67 -5.02
N GLN A 128 1.24 -9.96 -5.08
CA GLN A 128 0.02 -10.40 -5.73
C GLN A 128 -0.41 -9.33 -6.74
N SER A 129 -0.86 -9.73 -7.89
CA SER A 129 -1.30 -8.81 -8.94
C SER A 129 -2.32 -9.47 -9.86
N GLY A 130 -3.05 -8.67 -10.60
CA GLY A 130 -4.02 -9.16 -11.56
C GLY A 130 -4.52 -8.07 -12.49
N ILE A 131 -5.29 -8.49 -13.48
CA ILE A 131 -6.12 -7.62 -14.32
C ILE A 131 -7.49 -7.49 -13.65
N HIS A 132 -8.08 -6.30 -13.66
CA HIS A 132 -9.44 -6.12 -13.16
C HIS A 132 -10.44 -6.91 -14.01
N PRO A 133 -11.47 -7.55 -13.42
CA PRO A 133 -12.44 -8.33 -14.18
C PRO A 133 -13.37 -7.45 -15.05
N THR A 134 -13.55 -6.19 -14.65
CA THR A 134 -14.33 -5.20 -15.42
C THR A 134 -13.34 -4.30 -16.15
N GLN A 135 -13.45 -4.24 -17.47
CA GLN A 135 -12.59 -3.41 -18.33
C GLN A 135 -13.44 -2.47 -19.17
N ASP A 136 -12.87 -1.33 -19.52
CA ASP A 136 -13.50 -0.40 -20.45
C ASP A 136 -13.34 -0.92 -21.88
N VAL A 137 -14.46 -1.17 -22.54
CA VAL A 137 -14.46 -1.73 -23.91
C VAL A 137 -13.95 -0.75 -24.96
N GLU A 138 -13.99 0.54 -24.68
CA GLU A 138 -13.49 1.60 -25.56
C GLU A 138 -11.97 1.85 -25.38
N ASP A 139 -11.37 1.37 -24.29
CA ASP A 139 -9.93 1.46 -24.03
C ASP A 139 -9.27 0.11 -24.36
N PRO A 140 -8.28 0.05 -25.26
CA PRO A 140 -7.54 -1.18 -25.51
C PRO A 140 -6.73 -1.67 -24.31
N GLU A 141 -6.32 -0.77 -23.42
CA GLU A 141 -5.55 -1.10 -22.22
C GLU A 141 -6.45 -1.79 -21.18
N GLU A 142 -6.05 -2.97 -20.74
CA GLU A 142 -6.67 -3.65 -19.62
C GLU A 142 -6.00 -3.24 -18.30
N ARG A 143 -6.78 -2.59 -17.45
CA ARG A 143 -6.32 -2.03 -16.18
C ARG A 143 -6.00 -3.11 -15.16
N ALA A 144 -4.91 -2.89 -14.43
CA ALA A 144 -4.32 -3.85 -13.52
C ALA A 144 -4.26 -3.32 -12.07
N TRP A 145 -4.06 -4.24 -11.15
CA TRP A 145 -3.73 -3.95 -9.76
C TRP A 145 -2.47 -4.72 -9.33
N LEU A 146 -1.76 -4.19 -8.34
CA LEU A 146 -0.52 -4.76 -7.81
C LEU A 146 -0.47 -4.51 -6.31
N CYS A 147 -0.18 -5.55 -5.51
CA CYS A 147 -0.02 -5.47 -4.07
C CYS A 147 1.26 -6.18 -3.62
N VAL A 148 1.98 -5.54 -2.71
CA VAL A 148 3.08 -6.13 -1.95
C VAL A 148 2.62 -6.28 -0.51
N HIS A 149 2.73 -7.49 0.00
CA HIS A 149 2.44 -7.80 1.40
C HIS A 149 3.73 -7.99 2.18
N VAL A 150 3.85 -7.28 3.29
CA VAL A 150 4.95 -7.43 4.27
C VAL A 150 4.33 -7.90 5.58
N PRO A 151 4.55 -9.20 5.96
CA PRO A 151 3.89 -9.79 7.13
C PRO A 151 4.03 -8.96 8.40
N GLY A 152 2.89 -8.72 9.08
CA GLY A 152 2.84 -7.94 10.33
C GLY A 152 3.18 -6.46 10.22
N THR A 153 3.44 -5.95 9.00
CA THR A 153 3.88 -4.57 8.76
C THR A 153 2.87 -3.79 7.92
N LEU A 154 2.65 -4.18 6.67
CA LEU A 154 1.87 -3.39 5.72
C LEU A 154 1.40 -4.25 4.53
N HIS A 155 0.19 -3.97 4.05
CA HIS A 155 -0.21 -4.25 2.67
C HIS A 155 -0.10 -2.95 1.88
N ALA A 156 0.77 -2.91 0.88
CA ALA A 156 0.92 -1.79 -0.03
C ALA A 156 0.38 -2.15 -1.40
N CYS A 157 -0.58 -1.40 -1.92
CA CYS A 157 -1.22 -1.66 -3.21
C CYS A 157 -1.17 -0.44 -4.13
N THR A 158 -1.18 -0.69 -5.44
CA THR A 158 -1.35 0.33 -6.46
C THR A 158 -2.27 -0.15 -7.59
N THR A 159 -2.88 0.80 -8.26
CA THR A 159 -3.72 0.57 -9.45
C THR A 159 -3.71 1.81 -10.34
N HIS A 160 -4.02 1.63 -11.62
CA HIS A 160 -4.41 2.69 -12.53
C HIS A 160 -5.79 2.32 -13.09
N LEU A 161 -6.82 3.10 -12.76
CA LEU A 161 -8.20 2.79 -13.11
C LEU A 161 -8.55 3.32 -14.50
N ALA A 162 -9.69 2.87 -15.05
CA ALA A 162 -10.16 3.26 -16.37
C ALA A 162 -10.27 4.79 -16.52
N ALA A 163 -9.69 5.33 -17.60
CA ALA A 163 -9.65 6.77 -17.84
C ALA A 163 -10.86 7.29 -18.64
N THR A 164 -11.44 6.44 -19.50
CA THR A 164 -12.50 6.83 -20.43
C THR A 164 -13.90 6.57 -19.89
N SER A 165 -14.05 5.67 -18.89
CA SER A 165 -15.34 5.35 -18.26
C SER A 165 -15.26 5.41 -16.74
N ALA A 166 -15.80 6.47 -16.16
CA ALA A 166 -15.86 6.63 -14.70
C ALA A 166 -16.70 5.53 -14.01
N ALA A 167 -17.68 4.95 -14.69
CA ALA A 167 -18.45 3.80 -14.18
C ALA A 167 -17.57 2.54 -14.07
N VAL A 168 -16.73 2.28 -15.06
CA VAL A 168 -15.76 1.19 -15.04
C VAL A 168 -14.69 1.45 -13.97
N ALA A 169 -14.17 2.66 -13.89
CA ALA A 169 -13.21 3.05 -12.83
C ALA A 169 -13.80 2.80 -11.42
N LEU A 170 -15.08 3.13 -11.21
CA LEU A 170 -15.77 2.87 -9.94
C LEU A 170 -15.88 1.36 -9.65
N ALA A 171 -16.22 0.56 -10.65
CA ALA A 171 -16.31 -0.90 -10.50
C ALA A 171 -14.93 -1.52 -10.21
N GLN A 172 -13.86 -1.04 -10.86
CA GLN A 172 -12.50 -1.48 -10.61
C GLN A 172 -12.02 -1.10 -9.19
N CYS A 173 -12.33 0.11 -8.74
CA CYS A 173 -12.07 0.56 -7.38
C CYS A 173 -12.77 -0.34 -6.35
N GLY A 174 -14.06 -0.60 -6.53
CA GLY A 174 -14.83 -1.52 -5.68
C GLY A 174 -14.25 -2.93 -5.69
N HIS A 175 -13.90 -3.48 -6.86
CA HIS A 175 -13.25 -4.79 -6.95
C HIS A 175 -11.96 -4.84 -6.11
N LEU A 176 -11.13 -3.82 -6.16
CA LEU A 176 -9.88 -3.80 -5.40
C LEU A 176 -10.12 -3.71 -3.90
N LEU A 177 -11.00 -2.79 -3.45
CA LEU A 177 -11.23 -2.53 -2.03
C LEU A 177 -12.16 -3.54 -1.36
N ASP A 178 -13.14 -4.10 -2.08
CA ASP A 178 -14.15 -5.00 -1.50
C ASP A 178 -13.81 -6.49 -1.74
N THR A 179 -12.96 -6.80 -2.72
CA THR A 179 -12.65 -8.19 -3.08
C THR A 179 -11.16 -8.51 -2.91
N VAL A 180 -10.26 -7.80 -3.59
CA VAL A 180 -8.83 -8.13 -3.64
C VAL A 180 -8.17 -7.91 -2.28
N VAL A 181 -8.26 -6.72 -1.72
CA VAL A 181 -7.64 -6.38 -0.42
C VAL A 181 -8.17 -7.28 0.69
N PRO A 182 -9.49 -7.54 0.84
CA PRO A 182 -9.98 -8.52 1.81
C PRO A 182 -9.48 -9.95 1.56
N ALA A 183 -9.34 -10.39 0.30
CA ALA A 183 -8.81 -11.72 -0.01
C ALA A 183 -7.33 -11.85 0.40
N ILE A 184 -6.51 -10.85 0.11
CA ILE A 184 -5.11 -10.78 0.55
C ILE A 184 -5.05 -10.86 2.08
N ARG A 185 -5.82 -10.07 2.79
CA ARG A 185 -5.86 -10.05 4.27
C ARG A 185 -6.28 -11.39 4.87
N ARG A 186 -7.19 -12.13 4.22
CA ARG A 186 -7.56 -13.49 4.66
C ARG A 186 -6.45 -14.50 4.47
N SER A 187 -5.66 -14.40 3.39
CA SER A 187 -4.61 -15.37 3.06
C SER A 187 -3.28 -15.10 3.77
N THR A 188 -2.98 -13.84 4.09
CA THR A 188 -1.69 -13.42 4.63
C THR A 188 -1.77 -12.89 6.07
N GLY A 189 -2.97 -12.81 6.63
CA GLY A 189 -3.23 -12.18 7.92
C GLY A 189 -3.48 -10.68 7.81
N TYR A 190 -3.95 -10.10 8.88
CA TYR A 190 -4.22 -8.67 8.95
C TYR A 190 -2.92 -7.86 9.02
N ALA A 191 -2.82 -6.84 8.17
CA ALA A 191 -1.87 -5.73 8.32
C ALA A 191 -2.57 -4.42 7.90
N PRO A 192 -2.12 -3.25 8.41
CA PRO A 192 -2.54 -1.96 7.88
C PRO A 192 -2.39 -1.93 6.37
N THR A 193 -3.34 -1.32 5.67
CA THR A 193 -3.34 -1.32 4.20
C THR A 193 -3.25 0.11 3.68
N VAL A 194 -2.34 0.34 2.73
CA VAL A 194 -2.25 1.56 1.93
C VAL A 194 -2.46 1.17 0.48
N LEU A 195 -3.42 1.81 -0.18
CA LEU A 195 -3.66 1.73 -1.61
C LEU A 195 -3.46 3.13 -2.19
N SER A 196 -2.62 3.26 -3.21
CA SER A 196 -2.47 4.53 -3.92
C SER A 196 -2.41 4.33 -5.43
N GLY A 197 -2.78 5.34 -6.20
CA GLY A 197 -2.79 5.26 -7.65
C GLY A 197 -3.52 6.43 -8.30
N ASP A 198 -3.53 6.41 -9.61
CA ASP A 198 -4.43 7.22 -10.42
C ASP A 198 -5.79 6.50 -10.52
N PHE A 199 -6.77 7.03 -9.81
CA PHE A 199 -8.09 6.40 -9.79
C PHE A 199 -8.99 6.84 -10.94
N ASN A 200 -8.58 7.86 -11.70
CA ASN A 200 -9.43 8.49 -12.71
C ASN A 200 -10.83 8.87 -12.19
N LEU A 201 -10.96 8.95 -10.87
CA LEU A 201 -12.13 9.37 -10.12
C LEU A 201 -11.74 10.49 -9.16
N ARG A 202 -12.58 11.51 -9.07
CA ARG A 202 -12.35 12.65 -8.18
C ARG A 202 -13.46 12.82 -7.15
N ARG A 203 -13.16 13.52 -6.11
CA ARG A 203 -14.14 13.99 -5.14
C ARG A 203 -15.12 14.96 -5.83
N GLY A 204 -16.42 14.75 -5.60
CA GLY A 204 -17.46 15.56 -6.24
C GLY A 204 -17.67 15.24 -7.73
N GLY A 205 -17.02 14.20 -8.27
CA GLY A 205 -17.28 13.67 -9.59
C GLY A 205 -18.60 12.90 -9.68
N SER A 206 -18.95 12.48 -10.88
CA SER A 206 -20.13 11.63 -11.12
C SER A 206 -19.69 10.41 -11.96
N PRO A 207 -19.45 9.25 -11.32
CA PRO A 207 -19.53 8.96 -9.87
C PRO A 207 -18.44 9.63 -9.03
N ASP A 208 -18.70 9.82 -7.75
CA ASP A 208 -17.72 10.31 -6.77
C ASP A 208 -16.83 9.15 -6.30
N VAL A 209 -15.53 9.40 -6.20
CA VAL A 209 -14.55 8.39 -5.72
C VAL A 209 -14.90 7.84 -4.32
N ARG A 210 -15.58 8.62 -3.48
CA ARG A 210 -16.03 8.17 -2.16
C ARG A 210 -17.02 7.00 -2.21
N SER A 211 -17.67 6.80 -3.35
CA SER A 211 -18.64 5.71 -3.52
C SER A 211 -18.00 4.32 -3.57
N CYS A 212 -16.69 4.23 -3.87
CA CYS A 212 -15.98 2.95 -3.84
C CYS A 212 -15.08 2.78 -2.61
N VAL A 213 -14.92 3.79 -1.77
CA VAL A 213 -14.09 3.69 -0.56
C VAL A 213 -14.95 3.19 0.61
N PRO A 214 -14.74 1.97 1.12
CA PRO A 214 -15.56 1.41 2.18
C PRO A 214 -15.44 2.19 3.49
N PRO A 215 -16.44 2.11 4.39
CA PRO A 215 -16.29 2.60 5.76
C PRO A 215 -15.07 2.01 6.44
N GLY A 216 -14.37 2.82 7.23
CA GLY A 216 -13.15 2.40 7.92
C GLY A 216 -11.86 2.61 7.11
N TYR A 217 -11.95 3.29 5.97
CA TYR A 217 -10.78 3.78 5.24
C TYR A 217 -10.71 5.31 5.29
N LEU A 218 -9.50 5.83 5.34
CA LEU A 218 -9.17 7.25 5.15
C LEU A 218 -8.74 7.46 3.70
N ARG A 219 -8.99 8.63 3.15
CA ARG A 219 -8.67 8.97 1.77
C ARG A 219 -8.09 10.37 1.65
N PHE A 220 -7.07 10.50 0.82
CA PHE A 220 -6.41 11.76 0.45
C PHE A 220 -6.24 11.82 -1.06
N ASP A 221 -6.27 13.04 -1.61
CA ASP A 221 -6.14 13.27 -3.04
C ASP A 221 -5.28 14.54 -3.31
N ASP A 222 -4.89 14.69 -4.56
CA ASP A 222 -4.21 15.88 -5.07
C ASP A 222 -5.17 17.02 -5.45
N GLY A 223 -6.45 16.86 -5.15
CA GLY A 223 -7.54 17.70 -5.63
C GLY A 223 -8.12 17.23 -6.97
N ALA A 224 -7.56 16.18 -7.57
CA ALA A 224 -7.94 15.62 -8.87
C ALA A 224 -8.04 14.09 -8.84
N LEU A 225 -7.16 13.38 -9.52
CA LEU A 225 -7.27 11.94 -9.83
C LEU A 225 -6.35 11.05 -8.98
N GLN A 226 -5.23 11.61 -8.47
CA GLN A 226 -4.29 10.86 -7.64
C GLN A 226 -4.89 10.65 -6.25
N GLN A 227 -4.92 9.40 -5.80
CA GLN A 227 -5.53 9.02 -4.53
C GLN A 227 -4.55 8.23 -3.66
N ILE A 228 -4.63 8.45 -2.34
CA ILE A 228 -4.05 7.58 -1.31
C ILE A 228 -5.18 7.20 -0.35
N VAL A 229 -5.44 5.90 -0.23
CA VAL A 229 -6.47 5.32 0.63
C VAL A 229 -5.80 4.42 1.65
N ALA A 230 -6.15 4.55 2.92
CA ALA A 230 -5.53 3.80 4.00
C ALA A 230 -6.57 3.31 5.01
N THR A 231 -6.32 2.17 5.65
CA THR A 231 -7.17 1.66 6.74
C THR A 231 -7.14 2.57 7.96
N SER A 232 -8.21 2.59 8.75
CA SER A 232 -8.41 3.53 9.88
C SER A 232 -7.48 3.34 11.08
N ASP A 233 -6.72 2.25 11.12
CA ASP A 233 -5.61 2.05 12.07
C ASP A 233 -4.34 2.83 11.68
N ILE A 234 -4.35 3.45 10.52
CA ILE A 234 -3.38 4.44 10.07
C ILE A 234 -3.95 5.83 10.33
N THR A 235 -3.17 6.73 10.91
CA THR A 235 -3.51 8.16 10.97
C THR A 235 -2.68 8.92 9.96
N ILE A 236 -3.27 9.95 9.34
CA ILE A 236 -2.56 10.78 8.38
C ILE A 236 -2.31 12.14 9.00
N CYS A 237 -1.05 12.54 8.99
CA CYS A 237 -0.64 13.86 9.44
C CYS A 237 -0.99 14.91 8.39
N CYS A 238 -0.54 14.70 7.16
CA CYS A 238 -0.60 15.70 6.09
C CYS A 238 -0.45 15.04 4.72
N SER A 239 -0.97 15.72 3.71
CA SER A 239 -0.74 15.41 2.29
C SER A 239 -0.50 16.69 1.51
N ARG A 240 0.22 16.58 0.41
CA ARG A 240 0.46 17.69 -0.52
C ARG A 240 0.76 17.20 -1.92
N SER A 241 0.41 18.01 -2.91
CA SER A 241 0.83 17.80 -4.29
C SER A 241 2.32 18.16 -4.45
N ILE A 242 3.00 17.44 -5.32
CA ILE A 242 4.39 17.63 -5.70
C ILE A 242 4.42 18.08 -7.15
N GLY A 243 5.04 19.23 -7.43
CA GLY A 243 5.25 19.68 -8.79
C GLY A 243 6.21 18.75 -9.54
N MET A 244 5.83 18.35 -10.74
CA MET A 244 6.66 17.50 -11.62
C MET A 244 7.34 18.31 -12.74
N HIS A 245 7.43 19.63 -12.61
CA HIS A 245 8.09 20.57 -13.51
C HIS A 245 7.75 20.38 -15.01
N GLY A 246 6.50 20.00 -15.28
CA GLY A 246 6.02 19.72 -16.64
C GLY A 246 6.65 18.47 -17.27
N ALA A 247 7.17 17.55 -16.46
CA ALA A 247 7.71 16.29 -16.95
C ALA A 247 6.60 15.24 -17.21
N THR A 248 5.45 15.41 -16.59
CA THR A 248 4.20 14.68 -16.82
C THR A 248 3.03 15.65 -16.63
N ASP A 249 1.84 15.28 -17.05
CA ASP A 249 0.59 16.06 -16.91
C ASP A 249 -0.09 15.90 -15.54
N HIS A 250 0.47 15.06 -14.68
CA HIS A 250 -0.01 14.87 -13.32
C HIS A 250 0.98 15.39 -12.28
N PRO A 251 0.53 16.04 -11.19
CA PRO A 251 1.37 16.24 -10.01
C PRO A 251 1.60 14.90 -9.29
N GLY A 252 2.70 14.80 -8.56
CA GLY A 252 2.85 13.75 -7.56
C GLY A 252 1.97 14.06 -6.33
N LEU A 253 1.59 13.03 -5.58
CA LEU A 253 0.89 13.14 -4.31
C LEU A 253 1.72 12.51 -3.20
N LEU A 254 2.14 13.31 -2.22
CA LEU A 254 2.87 12.83 -1.05
C LEU A 254 1.96 12.91 0.19
N ALA A 255 1.89 11.80 0.94
CA ALA A 255 1.23 11.75 2.24
C ALA A 255 2.18 11.24 3.32
N THR A 256 2.08 11.81 4.53
CA THR A 256 2.77 11.32 5.73
C THR A 256 1.75 10.64 6.62
N LEU A 257 1.95 9.34 6.82
CA LEU A 257 1.07 8.45 7.56
C LEU A 257 1.75 8.06 8.89
N THR A 258 0.96 7.74 9.90
CA THR A 258 1.44 7.12 11.14
C THR A 258 0.70 5.80 11.32
N VAL A 259 1.45 4.72 11.24
CA VAL A 259 0.95 3.36 11.48
C VAL A 259 1.01 3.10 12.98
N ARG A 260 -0.13 2.80 13.60
CA ARG A 260 -0.19 2.43 15.01
C ARG A 260 0.28 0.99 15.20
N PRO A 261 1.04 0.69 16.26
CA PRO A 261 1.33 -0.69 16.59
C PRO A 261 0.03 -1.43 16.86
N GLN A 262 -0.11 -2.62 16.33
CA GLN A 262 -1.20 -3.49 16.75
C GLN A 262 -0.94 -3.93 18.19
N THR A 263 -1.72 -3.46 19.13
CA THR A 263 -1.81 -4.11 20.45
C THR A 263 -2.42 -5.48 20.19
N SER A 264 -1.62 -6.54 20.38
CA SER A 264 -2.14 -7.90 20.41
C SER A 264 -3.33 -7.88 21.38
N ARG A 265 -4.54 -8.07 20.89
CA ARG A 265 -5.66 -8.42 21.77
C ARG A 265 -5.30 -9.80 22.31
N LEU A 266 -4.61 -9.83 23.44
CA LEU A 266 -4.62 -11.02 24.29
C LEU A 266 -6.08 -11.27 24.59
N ASP A 267 -6.60 -12.39 24.09
CA ASP A 267 -7.94 -12.88 24.41
C ASP A 267 -8.13 -12.92 25.93
N VAL A 268 -8.78 -11.89 26.47
CA VAL A 268 -9.29 -11.89 27.83
C VAL A 268 -10.66 -12.57 27.78
N THR A 269 -10.66 -13.87 27.46
CA THR A 269 -11.80 -14.75 27.72
C THR A 269 -11.31 -16.12 28.17
N ALA A 270 -10.59 -16.14 29.32
CA ALA A 270 -10.65 -17.35 30.14
C ALA A 270 -12.01 -17.33 30.87
N PRO A 271 -12.89 -18.30 30.67
CA PRO A 271 -14.10 -18.37 31.45
C PRO A 271 -13.71 -18.57 32.92
N ARG A 272 -14.14 -17.64 33.76
CA ARG A 272 -14.02 -17.75 35.21
C ARG A 272 -14.72 -19.04 35.65
N ALA A 273 -13.96 -20.03 36.11
CA ALA A 273 -14.49 -21.24 36.70
C ALA A 273 -15.41 -20.84 37.87
N THR A 274 -16.69 -21.15 37.76
CA THR A 274 -17.67 -21.03 38.85
C THR A 274 -17.30 -22.06 39.93
N PRO A 275 -17.19 -21.67 41.21
CA PRO A 275 -16.98 -22.65 42.26
C PRO A 275 -18.23 -23.55 42.40
N ALA A 276 -18.00 -24.86 42.39
CA ALA A 276 -19.05 -25.84 42.62
C ALA A 276 -19.67 -25.64 44.00
N HIS A 277 -20.96 -25.35 44.03
CA HIS A 277 -21.73 -25.35 45.26
C HIS A 277 -21.80 -26.79 45.83
N GLY A 278 -21.35 -26.92 47.07
CA GLY A 278 -21.37 -28.18 47.80
C GLY A 278 -22.78 -28.74 47.95
N ALA A 279 -22.88 -30.05 47.83
CA ALA A 279 -24.10 -30.82 48.10
C ALA A 279 -24.49 -30.73 49.57
N PRO A 280 -25.80 -30.71 49.91
CA PRO A 280 -26.26 -30.75 51.32
C PRO A 280 -26.11 -32.14 51.91
N PRO A 281 -25.95 -32.28 53.26
CA PRO A 281 -25.80 -33.55 53.92
C PRO A 281 -27.13 -34.30 53.98
N LEU A 282 -27.09 -35.61 53.75
CA LEU A 282 -28.19 -36.53 53.97
C LEU A 282 -28.44 -36.66 55.43
N SER A 283 -29.67 -36.31 55.88
CA SER A 283 -30.19 -36.61 57.20
C SER A 283 -30.84 -38.02 57.23
N ARG A 284 -30.58 -38.70 58.29
CA ARG A 284 -31.23 -40.00 58.63
C ARG A 284 -32.70 -39.82 58.90
#